data_f3a5716012c8206ebaef2d9a9560e091
#
_entry.id   f3a5716012c8206ebaef2d9a9560e091
#
_cell.length_a   1.000
_cell.length_b   1.000
_cell.length_c   1.000
_cell.angle_alpha   90.00
_cell.angle_beta   90.00
_cell.angle_gamma   90.00
#
_symmetry.space_group_name_H-M   'P 1'
#
loop_
_entity.id
_entity.type
_entity.pdbx_description
1 polymer ?
#
loop_
_entity_poly.entity_id
_entity_poly.type
_entity_poly.pdbx_seq_one_letter_code
_entity_poly.pdbx_strand_id
1 'polypeptide(L)'
;MAIEGESEVVRILATADWQLGKAFSGVGEGANRFREQLFLTAEHIINEVSSDFDIILILGDTFDRPDADWELIERVTELLRSCEKPVHIIPGNHDYWHTGGVLWALNNELEDADQVTIHSEQQPYRIESLGLTLYPGVLKQRMDLSDRTSWIPAREDDDGLRIGMFHESIQPHGTFDPDVASNHDLDLALLGDWHGPSGDIENSLIDQPNRKMWYAGSHEAQNISQNWQGRVLSIDAEIGREPIVNPIPVGSLRFTHIEFEFEEDMENPLELLNERIGEIDGDHDLTFVRLNLTGEATPETLEALDENLAEFIESWPVNIVERGQLAVLIDPENTDLNLRQIESELENMNLDPSILARSIVLLRRYHRRLA
;
A
#
# COMPACT_ATOMS: atom_id res chain seq x y z
N MET A 1 28.99 42.98 -13.46
CA MET A 1 27.55 42.77 -13.68
C MET A 1 27.41 41.27 -13.90
N ALA A 2 27.15 40.55 -12.82
CA ALA A 2 26.75 39.16 -12.92
C ALA A 2 25.32 39.16 -13.54
N ILE A 3 25.14 38.45 -14.61
CA ILE A 3 23.82 38.12 -15.12
C ILE A 3 23.25 37.17 -14.04
N GLU A 4 22.28 37.64 -13.27
CA GLU A 4 21.41 36.73 -12.49
C GLU A 4 20.74 35.83 -13.51
N GLY A 5 21.30 34.66 -13.75
CA GLY A 5 20.56 33.58 -14.40
C GLY A 5 19.39 33.27 -13.50
N GLU A 6 18.17 33.41 -14.00
CA GLU A 6 16.98 32.87 -13.36
C GLU A 6 17.29 31.38 -13.12
N SER A 7 17.30 30.95 -11.86
CA SER A 7 17.44 29.52 -11.55
C SER A 7 16.21 28.83 -12.13
N GLU A 8 16.46 27.82 -12.94
CA GLU A 8 15.39 27.10 -13.62
C GLU A 8 14.70 26.18 -12.61
N VAL A 9 13.37 26.18 -12.60
CA VAL A 9 12.57 25.26 -11.76
C VAL A 9 12.72 23.86 -12.32
N VAL A 10 13.16 22.92 -11.48
CA VAL A 10 13.21 21.50 -11.84
C VAL A 10 11.94 20.81 -11.35
N ARG A 11 11.24 20.16 -12.26
CA ARG A 11 10.01 19.39 -11.96
C ARG A 11 10.35 17.93 -11.76
N ILE A 12 10.15 17.44 -10.56
CA ILE A 12 10.52 16.10 -10.12
C ILE A 12 9.25 15.28 -9.86
N LEU A 13 9.17 14.10 -10.46
CA LEU A 13 8.19 13.09 -10.11
C LEU A 13 8.83 12.11 -9.13
N ALA A 14 8.32 12.01 -7.90
CA ALA A 14 8.80 11.05 -6.92
C ALA A 14 7.74 9.99 -6.63
N THR A 15 8.15 8.74 -6.67
CA THR A 15 7.32 7.55 -6.39
C THR A 15 8.12 6.53 -5.58
N ALA A 16 7.42 5.63 -4.87
CA ALA A 16 8.03 4.57 -4.06
C ALA A 16 7.11 3.37 -3.93
N ASP A 17 7.62 2.31 -3.33
CA ASP A 17 6.83 1.20 -2.81
C ASP A 17 5.87 0.60 -3.87
N TRP A 18 6.38 0.39 -5.10
CA TRP A 18 5.61 -0.25 -6.15
C TRP A 18 5.30 -1.71 -5.81
N GLN A 19 6.24 -2.38 -5.13
CA GLN A 19 6.14 -3.77 -4.68
C GLN A 19 5.60 -4.70 -5.78
N LEU A 20 6.09 -4.54 -7.00
CA LEU A 20 5.70 -5.35 -8.13
C LEU A 20 5.98 -6.83 -7.84
N GLY A 21 5.02 -7.70 -8.16
CA GLY A 21 5.07 -9.12 -7.81
C GLY A 21 4.49 -9.48 -6.44
N LYS A 22 3.90 -8.52 -5.70
CA LYS A 22 3.25 -8.76 -4.42
C LYS A 22 2.21 -9.87 -4.47
N ALA A 23 2.27 -10.80 -3.52
CA ALA A 23 1.44 -12.01 -3.56
C ALA A 23 -0.05 -11.78 -3.35
N PHE A 24 -0.46 -10.75 -2.57
CA PHE A 24 -1.85 -10.51 -2.15
C PHE A 24 -2.54 -11.76 -1.59
N SER A 25 -1.84 -12.53 -0.74
CA SER A 25 -2.29 -13.82 -0.24
C SER A 25 -3.63 -13.78 0.52
N GLY A 26 -4.05 -12.61 1.01
CA GLY A 26 -5.33 -12.40 1.68
C GLY A 26 -6.50 -12.06 0.75
N VAL A 27 -6.27 -11.89 -0.56
CA VAL A 27 -7.26 -11.39 -1.52
C VAL A 27 -7.96 -12.50 -2.33
N GLY A 28 -7.50 -13.75 -2.18
CA GLY A 28 -8.11 -14.90 -2.86
C GLY A 28 -7.94 -14.85 -4.39
N GLU A 29 -9.03 -15.13 -5.13
CA GLU A 29 -9.02 -15.19 -6.60
C GLU A 29 -8.71 -13.83 -7.26
N GLY A 30 -8.96 -12.72 -6.58
CA GLY A 30 -8.64 -11.36 -7.05
C GLY A 30 -7.14 -11.01 -7.07
N ALA A 31 -6.29 -11.83 -6.42
CA ALA A 31 -4.87 -11.54 -6.27
C ALA A 31 -4.13 -11.28 -7.60
N ASN A 32 -4.51 -11.97 -8.67
CA ASN A 32 -3.90 -11.77 -10.00
C ASN A 32 -4.26 -10.40 -10.58
N ARG A 33 -5.52 -9.97 -10.44
CA ARG A 33 -5.97 -8.65 -10.90
C ARG A 33 -5.25 -7.54 -10.13
N PHE A 34 -5.09 -7.70 -8.82
CA PHE A 34 -4.40 -6.74 -7.98
C PHE A 34 -2.92 -6.63 -8.34
N ARG A 35 -2.25 -7.76 -8.61
CA ARG A 35 -0.87 -7.75 -9.11
C ARG A 35 -0.73 -7.04 -10.45
N GLU A 36 -1.64 -7.32 -11.38
CA GLU A 36 -1.63 -6.66 -12.67
C GLU A 36 -1.91 -5.17 -12.53
N GLN A 37 -2.80 -4.76 -11.63
CA GLN A 37 -3.08 -3.35 -11.39
C GLN A 37 -1.88 -2.59 -10.83
N LEU A 38 -1.05 -3.19 -9.95
CA LEU A 38 0.21 -2.57 -9.54
C LEU A 38 1.09 -2.23 -10.74
N PHE A 39 1.19 -3.17 -11.70
CA PHE A 39 2.00 -2.95 -12.88
C PHE A 39 1.38 -1.90 -13.83
N LEU A 40 0.07 -1.96 -14.08
CA LEU A 40 -0.63 -0.99 -14.93
C LEU A 40 -0.53 0.43 -14.40
N THR A 41 -0.58 0.60 -13.08
CA THR A 41 -0.40 1.92 -12.47
C THR A 41 1.04 2.41 -12.58
N ALA A 42 2.04 1.53 -12.42
CA ALA A 42 3.44 1.87 -12.69
C ALA A 42 3.64 2.26 -14.17
N GLU A 43 2.99 1.55 -15.10
CA GLU A 43 3.00 1.87 -16.53
C GLU A 43 2.36 3.24 -16.80
N HIS A 44 1.23 3.54 -16.20
CA HIS A 44 0.59 4.86 -16.28
C HIS A 44 1.50 5.98 -15.76
N ILE A 45 2.19 5.75 -14.64
CA ILE A 45 3.15 6.72 -14.07
C ILE A 45 4.28 7.01 -15.07
N ILE A 46 4.88 5.97 -15.64
CA ILE A 46 6.03 6.10 -16.53
C ILE A 46 5.63 6.67 -17.89
N ASN A 47 4.52 6.25 -18.49
CA ASN A 47 4.16 6.61 -19.87
C ASN A 47 3.34 7.89 -19.97
N GLU A 48 2.55 8.22 -18.95
CA GLU A 48 1.61 9.36 -19.02
C GLU A 48 1.93 10.44 -17.99
N VAL A 49 1.94 10.11 -16.69
CA VAL A 49 2.13 11.09 -15.62
C VAL A 49 3.50 11.77 -15.73
N SER A 50 4.54 11.02 -16.07
CA SER A 50 5.91 11.52 -16.16
C SER A 50 6.15 12.57 -17.24
N SER A 51 5.25 12.70 -18.21
CA SER A 51 5.42 13.59 -19.38
C SER A 51 5.68 15.06 -19.00
N ASP A 52 5.08 15.51 -17.89
CA ASP A 52 5.18 16.89 -17.40
C ASP A 52 6.41 17.16 -16.52
N PHE A 53 7.27 16.15 -16.29
CA PHE A 53 8.39 16.22 -15.37
C PHE A 53 9.74 16.17 -16.11
N ASP A 54 10.79 16.66 -15.43
CA ASP A 54 12.16 16.67 -15.97
C ASP A 54 12.94 15.42 -15.55
N ILE A 55 12.55 14.79 -14.42
CA ILE A 55 13.19 13.62 -13.84
C ILE A 55 12.21 12.80 -12.99
N ILE A 56 12.42 11.48 -12.94
CA ILE A 56 11.66 10.55 -12.12
C ILE A 56 12.59 9.93 -11.07
N LEU A 57 12.14 9.94 -9.81
CA LEU A 57 12.85 9.33 -8.69
C LEU A 57 12.00 8.20 -8.10
N ILE A 58 12.52 6.95 -8.15
CA ILE A 58 11.90 5.76 -7.56
C ILE A 58 12.65 5.44 -6.26
N LEU A 59 11.96 5.63 -5.13
CA LEU A 59 12.56 5.67 -3.80
C LEU A 59 12.48 4.33 -3.08
N GLY A 60 12.85 3.25 -3.79
CA GLY A 60 12.94 1.90 -3.26
C GLY A 60 11.66 1.08 -3.36
N ASP A 61 11.80 -0.21 -3.09
CA ASP A 61 10.74 -1.21 -3.13
C ASP A 61 9.99 -1.23 -4.47
N THR A 62 10.75 -1.18 -5.57
CA THR A 62 10.23 -1.40 -6.91
C THR A 62 9.63 -2.81 -7.04
N PHE A 63 10.29 -3.81 -6.44
CA PHE A 63 9.82 -5.19 -6.37
C PHE A 63 9.47 -5.58 -4.92
N ASP A 64 8.45 -6.45 -4.77
CA ASP A 64 8.04 -6.99 -3.45
C ASP A 64 9.08 -7.95 -2.84
N ARG A 65 10.01 -8.49 -3.66
CA ARG A 65 10.96 -9.50 -3.24
C ARG A 65 12.29 -9.39 -3.98
N PRO A 66 13.42 -9.73 -3.32
CA PRO A 66 14.74 -9.66 -3.94
C PRO A 66 15.00 -10.77 -4.99
N ASP A 67 14.09 -11.75 -5.10
CA ASP A 67 14.13 -12.90 -6.00
C ASP A 67 12.90 -12.95 -6.91
N ALA A 68 12.49 -11.82 -7.48
CA ALA A 68 11.37 -11.74 -8.40
C ALA A 68 11.59 -12.61 -9.66
N ASP A 69 10.48 -13.09 -10.24
CA ASP A 69 10.48 -13.90 -11.44
C ASP A 69 11.04 -13.12 -12.65
N TRP A 70 11.74 -13.85 -13.54
CA TRP A 70 12.37 -13.25 -14.71
C TRP A 70 11.38 -12.54 -15.63
N GLU A 71 10.19 -13.08 -15.82
CA GLU A 71 9.13 -12.47 -16.61
C GLU A 71 8.75 -11.07 -16.09
N LEU A 72 8.71 -10.90 -14.77
CA LEU A 72 8.45 -9.59 -14.17
C LEU A 72 9.63 -8.63 -14.38
N ILE A 73 10.87 -9.12 -14.28
CA ILE A 73 12.06 -8.30 -14.55
C ILE A 73 12.05 -7.81 -16.00
N GLU A 74 11.74 -8.68 -16.97
CA GLU A 74 11.63 -8.31 -18.39
C GLU A 74 10.56 -7.23 -18.61
N ARG A 75 9.37 -7.38 -18.00
CA ARG A 75 8.29 -6.38 -18.10
C ARG A 75 8.72 -5.01 -17.53
N VAL A 76 9.39 -4.99 -16.40
CA VAL A 76 9.89 -3.74 -15.79
C VAL A 76 11.02 -3.14 -16.62
N THR A 77 11.88 -3.97 -17.21
CA THR A 77 12.93 -3.52 -18.14
C THR A 77 12.32 -2.82 -19.36
N GLU A 78 11.32 -3.43 -19.99
CA GLU A 78 10.64 -2.84 -21.15
C GLU A 78 9.95 -1.52 -20.79
N LEU A 79 9.28 -1.48 -19.63
CA LEU A 79 8.64 -0.28 -19.11
C LEU A 79 9.64 0.86 -18.92
N LEU A 80 10.75 0.61 -18.23
CA LEU A 80 11.76 1.64 -17.97
C LEU A 80 12.50 2.08 -19.23
N ARG A 81 12.72 1.18 -20.18
CA ARG A 81 13.27 1.52 -21.50
C ARG A 81 12.38 2.44 -22.32
N SER A 82 11.06 2.31 -22.18
CA SER A 82 10.12 3.17 -22.89
C SER A 82 10.07 4.61 -22.36
N CYS A 83 10.61 4.84 -21.18
CA CYS A 83 10.64 6.17 -20.55
C CYS A 83 11.62 7.10 -21.27
N GLU A 84 11.15 8.27 -21.67
CA GLU A 84 11.99 9.30 -22.31
C GLU A 84 12.71 10.22 -21.30
N LYS A 85 12.34 10.13 -20.03
CA LYS A 85 12.88 10.98 -18.97
C LYS A 85 13.99 10.26 -18.19
N PRO A 86 14.93 10.99 -17.58
CA PRO A 86 15.87 10.40 -16.63
C PRO A 86 15.13 9.74 -15.48
N VAL A 87 15.43 8.47 -15.21
CA VAL A 87 14.87 7.68 -14.11
C VAL A 87 15.99 7.27 -13.17
N HIS A 88 15.87 7.62 -11.90
CA HIS A 88 16.82 7.23 -10.86
C HIS A 88 16.15 6.36 -9.81
N ILE A 89 16.73 5.19 -9.56
CA ILE A 89 16.16 4.17 -8.66
C ILE A 89 17.14 3.91 -7.52
N ILE A 90 16.66 3.92 -6.29
CA ILE A 90 17.38 3.38 -5.14
C ILE A 90 16.78 2.05 -4.71
N PRO A 91 17.54 1.14 -4.09
CA PRO A 91 17.00 -0.07 -3.49
C PRO A 91 16.21 0.26 -2.21
N GLY A 92 15.13 -0.50 -1.99
CA GLY A 92 14.40 -0.54 -0.75
C GLY A 92 14.78 -1.75 0.12
N ASN A 93 13.98 -2.04 1.15
CA ASN A 93 14.23 -3.17 2.05
C ASN A 93 13.70 -4.51 1.49
N HIS A 94 12.79 -4.48 0.50
CA HIS A 94 12.29 -5.65 -0.20
C HIS A 94 13.17 -6.04 -1.40
N ASP A 95 13.78 -5.08 -2.07
CA ASP A 95 14.60 -5.26 -3.26
C ASP A 95 16.05 -4.77 -3.08
N TYR A 96 16.59 -4.87 -1.86
CA TYR A 96 17.92 -4.37 -1.49
C TYR A 96 19.01 -4.82 -2.46
N TRP A 97 20.01 -3.93 -2.65
CA TRP A 97 21.10 -4.17 -3.61
C TRP A 97 22.06 -5.28 -3.17
N HIS A 98 22.15 -6.33 -3.96
CA HIS A 98 23.20 -7.34 -3.87
C HIS A 98 23.43 -8.04 -5.22
N THR A 99 24.63 -8.59 -5.42
CA THR A 99 24.94 -9.34 -6.63
C THR A 99 24.03 -10.57 -6.77
N GLY A 100 23.34 -10.69 -7.91
CA GLY A 100 22.38 -11.76 -8.16
C GLY A 100 20.98 -11.49 -7.64
N GLY A 101 20.71 -10.34 -7.03
CA GLY A 101 19.38 -9.90 -6.66
C GLY A 101 18.59 -9.27 -7.81
N VAL A 102 17.32 -8.95 -7.57
CA VAL A 102 16.42 -8.44 -8.62
C VAL A 102 16.87 -7.11 -9.21
N LEU A 103 17.32 -6.15 -8.40
CA LEU A 103 17.82 -4.86 -8.92
C LEU A 103 19.17 -5.00 -9.65
N TRP A 104 20.01 -5.96 -9.23
CA TRP A 104 21.23 -6.28 -9.97
C TRP A 104 20.91 -6.87 -11.34
N ALA A 105 19.93 -7.76 -11.44
CA ALA A 105 19.48 -8.33 -12.70
C ALA A 105 18.87 -7.23 -13.60
N LEU A 106 17.97 -6.40 -13.06
CA LEU A 106 17.38 -5.26 -13.78
C LEU A 106 18.44 -4.28 -14.30
N ASN A 107 19.46 -3.97 -13.48
CA ASN A 107 20.55 -3.10 -13.89
C ASN A 107 21.36 -3.67 -15.08
N ASN A 108 21.59 -4.98 -15.11
CA ASN A 108 22.28 -5.61 -16.24
C ASN A 108 21.43 -5.58 -17.52
N GLU A 109 20.10 -5.76 -17.40
CA GLU A 109 19.20 -5.67 -18.55
C GLU A 109 19.10 -4.23 -19.09
N LEU A 110 19.36 -3.22 -18.27
CA LEU A 110 19.28 -1.80 -18.63
C LEU A 110 20.64 -1.16 -18.96
N GLU A 111 21.70 -1.96 -19.15
CA GLU A 111 23.06 -1.44 -19.46
C GLU A 111 23.11 -0.50 -20.69
N ASP A 112 22.17 -0.66 -21.62
CA ASP A 112 22.06 0.13 -22.86
C ASP A 112 20.99 1.25 -22.78
N ALA A 113 20.38 1.45 -21.61
CA ALA A 113 19.34 2.46 -21.36
C ALA A 113 19.92 3.65 -20.56
N ASP A 114 20.63 4.55 -21.24
CA ASP A 114 21.35 5.68 -20.62
C ASP A 114 20.49 6.59 -19.74
N GLN A 115 19.17 6.61 -19.96
CA GLN A 115 18.21 7.39 -19.16
C GLN A 115 17.88 6.76 -17.82
N VAL A 116 18.20 5.47 -17.58
CA VAL A 116 17.89 4.77 -16.33
C VAL A 116 19.15 4.54 -15.51
N THR A 117 19.15 4.98 -14.27
CA THR A 117 20.24 4.77 -13.32
C THR A 117 19.74 4.05 -12.07
N ILE A 118 20.25 2.85 -11.79
CA ILE A 118 20.02 2.15 -10.52
C ILE A 118 21.22 2.40 -9.62
N HIS A 119 21.00 3.09 -8.51
CA HIS A 119 22.08 3.43 -7.59
C HIS A 119 22.48 2.23 -6.74
N SER A 120 23.70 1.77 -6.90
CA SER A 120 24.29 0.63 -6.16
C SER A 120 25.28 1.04 -5.07
N GLU A 121 25.69 2.31 -5.08
CA GLU A 121 26.68 2.86 -4.15
C GLU A 121 26.22 4.22 -3.60
N GLN A 122 26.67 4.52 -2.38
CA GLN A 122 26.46 5.79 -1.71
C GLN A 122 27.50 6.81 -2.18
N GLN A 123 27.16 7.55 -3.23
CA GLN A 123 28.00 8.61 -3.79
C GLN A 123 27.15 9.69 -4.44
N PRO A 124 27.62 10.96 -4.49
CA PRO A 124 26.89 12.02 -5.18
C PRO A 124 26.74 11.68 -6.67
N TYR A 125 25.55 11.90 -7.22
CA TYR A 125 25.28 11.76 -8.64
C TYR A 125 24.81 13.09 -9.19
N ARG A 126 25.69 13.76 -9.96
CA ARG A 126 25.40 15.08 -10.53
C ARG A 126 24.72 14.96 -11.88
N ILE A 127 23.63 15.70 -12.07
CA ILE A 127 22.91 15.85 -13.33
C ILE A 127 23.05 17.29 -13.82
N GLU A 128 24.11 17.52 -14.60
CA GLU A 128 24.51 18.86 -15.06
C GLU A 128 23.39 19.55 -15.84
N SER A 129 22.64 18.80 -16.68
CA SER A 129 21.56 19.34 -17.50
C SER A 129 20.38 19.91 -16.69
N LEU A 130 20.21 19.46 -15.44
CA LEU A 130 19.16 19.91 -14.53
C LEU A 130 19.70 20.75 -13.36
N GLY A 131 21.01 20.94 -13.27
CA GLY A 131 21.63 21.69 -12.17
C GLY A 131 21.33 21.08 -10.79
N LEU A 132 21.32 19.74 -10.66
CA LEU A 132 21.03 19.06 -9.41
C LEU A 132 22.02 17.94 -9.12
N THR A 133 22.11 17.58 -7.83
CA THR A 133 22.91 16.46 -7.34
C THR A 133 22.04 15.57 -6.45
N LEU A 134 21.98 14.28 -6.79
CA LEU A 134 21.29 13.24 -6.02
C LEU A 134 22.23 12.61 -4.98
N TYR A 135 21.72 12.34 -3.80
CA TYR A 135 22.42 11.67 -2.71
C TYR A 135 21.65 10.39 -2.32
N PRO A 136 21.96 9.25 -2.98
CA PRO A 136 21.22 8.01 -2.79
C PRO A 136 21.62 7.27 -1.51
N GLY A 137 20.67 6.99 -0.63
CA GLY A 137 20.82 6.11 0.52
C GLY A 137 20.58 4.66 0.13
N VAL A 138 21.66 3.94 -0.24
CA VAL A 138 21.58 2.57 -0.79
C VAL A 138 21.49 1.52 0.30
N LEU A 139 20.41 0.72 0.28
CA LEU A 139 20.22 -0.46 1.13
C LEU A 139 20.92 -1.68 0.51
N LYS A 140 21.80 -2.35 1.27
CA LYS A 140 22.54 -3.56 0.83
C LYS A 140 22.07 -4.85 1.51
N GLN A 141 21.09 -4.75 2.40
CA GLN A 141 20.42 -5.87 3.07
C GLN A 141 19.06 -5.44 3.59
N ARG A 142 18.17 -6.40 3.82
CA ARG A 142 16.78 -6.15 4.22
C ARG A 142 16.65 -5.36 5.53
N MET A 143 17.49 -5.66 6.51
CA MET A 143 17.57 -4.96 7.79
C MET A 143 18.95 -4.34 7.93
N ASP A 144 19.10 -3.15 7.41
CA ASP A 144 20.35 -2.41 7.42
C ASP A 144 20.25 -1.25 8.41
N LEU A 145 20.97 -1.35 9.52
CA LEU A 145 21.03 -0.34 10.58
C LEU A 145 22.22 0.62 10.41
N SER A 146 22.96 0.55 9.30
CA SER A 146 24.06 1.47 9.04
C SER A 146 23.55 2.88 8.77
N ASP A 147 24.37 3.87 9.10
CA ASP A 147 24.10 5.27 8.76
C ASP A 147 24.25 5.47 7.25
N ARG A 148 23.19 5.92 6.60
CA ARG A 148 23.13 6.17 5.14
C ARG A 148 23.33 7.62 4.77
N THR A 149 23.67 8.48 5.70
CA THR A 149 23.75 9.93 5.51
C THR A 149 25.13 10.50 5.79
N SER A 150 25.92 9.89 6.67
CA SER A 150 27.24 10.40 7.09
C SER A 150 28.28 10.53 5.96
N TRP A 151 28.06 9.89 4.83
CA TRP A 151 28.88 9.97 3.63
C TRP A 151 28.59 11.22 2.78
N ILE A 152 27.46 11.92 3.02
CA ILE A 152 27.04 13.10 2.27
C ILE A 152 28.05 14.23 2.55
N PRO A 153 28.75 14.77 1.52
CA PRO A 153 29.70 15.80 1.73
C PRO A 153 29.06 17.14 2.12
N ALA A 154 29.83 18.03 2.71
CA ALA A 154 29.39 19.42 2.90
C ALA A 154 29.05 20.05 1.54
N ARG A 155 28.13 21.04 1.53
CA ARG A 155 27.72 21.75 0.32
C ARG A 155 28.90 22.50 -0.28
N GLU A 156 29.06 22.38 -1.59
CA GLU A 156 29.97 23.18 -2.41
C GLU A 156 29.20 24.18 -3.28
N ASP A 157 29.85 25.25 -3.74
CA ASP A 157 29.18 26.34 -4.46
C ASP A 157 28.54 25.91 -5.78
N ASP A 158 28.99 24.81 -6.39
CA ASP A 158 28.54 24.28 -7.66
C ASP A 158 27.65 23.04 -7.57
N ASP A 159 27.19 22.65 -6.37
CA ASP A 159 26.37 21.46 -6.16
C ASP A 159 24.98 21.53 -6.82
N GLY A 160 24.47 22.71 -7.08
CA GLY A 160 23.09 22.89 -7.56
C GLY A 160 22.05 22.56 -6.49
N LEU A 161 20.92 22.05 -6.91
CA LEU A 161 19.91 21.47 -6.01
C LEU A 161 20.43 20.16 -5.42
N ARG A 162 20.40 20.03 -4.09
CA ARG A 162 20.85 18.85 -3.36
C ARG A 162 19.66 18.04 -2.88
N ILE A 163 19.48 16.84 -3.45
CA ILE A 163 18.30 15.99 -3.21
C ILE A 163 18.73 14.67 -2.59
N GLY A 164 18.31 14.42 -1.36
CA GLY A 164 18.45 13.13 -0.69
C GLY A 164 17.39 12.16 -1.16
N MET A 165 17.78 10.93 -1.49
CA MET A 165 16.88 9.82 -1.83
C MET A 165 17.07 8.71 -0.80
N PHE A 166 16.04 8.37 -0.03
CA PHE A 166 16.15 7.39 1.04
C PHE A 166 14.94 6.45 1.03
N HIS A 167 15.14 5.23 1.55
CA HIS A 167 14.06 4.29 1.81
C HIS A 167 14.11 3.89 3.28
N GLU A 168 13.46 4.67 4.12
CA GLU A 168 13.67 4.66 5.57
C GLU A 168 12.44 5.12 6.35
N SER A 169 12.23 4.52 7.52
CA SER A 169 11.23 4.98 8.48
C SER A 169 11.81 5.90 9.54
N ILE A 170 11.16 7.05 9.77
CA ILE A 170 11.43 7.94 10.90
C ILE A 170 10.72 7.46 12.17
N GLN A 171 11.09 8.02 13.34
CA GLN A 171 10.40 7.74 14.60
C GLN A 171 8.89 8.13 14.50
N PRO A 172 8.00 7.38 15.17
CA PRO A 172 8.28 6.28 16.13
C PRO A 172 8.53 4.90 15.48
N HIS A 173 8.41 4.76 14.17
CA HIS A 173 8.43 3.48 13.46
C HIS A 173 9.83 3.06 12.99
N GLY A 174 10.77 3.98 12.94
CA GLY A 174 12.16 3.74 12.53
C GLY A 174 13.16 4.58 13.30
N THR A 175 14.39 4.62 12.83
CA THR A 175 15.51 5.33 13.46
C THR A 175 16.10 6.44 12.59
N PHE A 176 15.56 6.67 11.39
CA PHE A 176 16.07 7.67 10.46
C PHE A 176 15.90 9.09 11.03
N ASP A 177 16.92 9.91 10.80
CA ASP A 177 16.95 11.29 11.31
C ASP A 177 15.95 12.18 10.55
N PRO A 178 14.92 12.72 11.21
CA PRO A 178 13.97 13.61 10.55
C PRO A 178 14.57 14.97 10.18
N ASP A 179 15.72 15.34 10.70
CA ASP A 179 16.42 16.59 10.40
C ASP A 179 17.55 16.40 9.37
N VAL A 180 17.58 15.26 8.65
CA VAL A 180 18.59 14.91 7.65
C VAL A 180 18.84 16.01 6.63
N ALA A 181 17.79 16.66 6.14
CA ALA A 181 17.96 17.74 5.15
C ALA A 181 18.74 18.92 5.72
N SER A 182 18.44 19.32 6.96
CA SER A 182 19.17 20.40 7.63
C SER A 182 20.59 20.01 8.02
N ASN A 183 20.79 18.76 8.50
CA ASN A 183 22.08 18.28 8.97
C ASN A 183 23.09 18.08 7.85
N HIS A 184 22.64 17.90 6.61
CA HIS A 184 23.47 17.67 5.42
C HIS A 184 23.32 18.73 4.32
N ASP A 185 22.73 19.88 4.64
CA ASP A 185 22.48 20.98 3.69
C ASP A 185 21.79 20.52 2.40
N LEU A 186 20.80 19.59 2.51
CA LEU A 186 19.97 19.20 1.40
C LEU A 186 18.85 20.24 1.18
N ASP A 187 18.48 20.46 -0.06
CA ASP A 187 17.34 21.30 -0.41
C ASP A 187 16.03 20.55 -0.19
N LEU A 188 16.03 19.22 -0.39
CA LEU A 188 14.96 18.32 0.00
C LEU A 188 15.46 16.89 0.24
N ALA A 189 14.75 16.14 1.07
CA ALA A 189 14.93 14.71 1.30
C ALA A 189 13.63 13.99 0.95
N LEU A 190 13.69 13.00 0.05
CA LEU A 190 12.58 12.22 -0.43
C LEU A 190 12.69 10.78 0.06
N LEU A 191 11.59 10.26 0.60
CA LEU A 191 11.57 8.96 1.27
C LEU A 191 10.53 8.00 0.68
N GLY A 192 10.90 6.71 0.61
CA GLY A 192 10.01 5.54 0.54
C GLY A 192 9.89 4.84 1.90
N ASP A 193 9.38 3.59 1.94
CA ASP A 193 9.11 2.71 3.09
C ASP A 193 7.75 2.98 3.76
N TRP A 194 7.24 4.19 3.75
CA TRP A 194 5.94 4.51 4.29
C TRP A 194 4.89 4.61 3.18
N HIS A 195 3.98 3.66 3.13
CA HIS A 195 3.02 3.54 2.04
C HIS A 195 1.92 4.60 2.06
N GLY A 196 1.57 5.14 3.24
CA GLY A 196 0.45 6.05 3.44
C GLY A 196 0.74 7.50 3.13
N PRO A 197 -0.31 8.32 3.02
CA PRO A 197 -0.16 9.76 3.07
C PRO A 197 0.35 10.18 4.45
N SER A 198 1.16 11.19 4.46
CA SER A 198 1.85 11.70 5.65
C SER A 198 0.91 12.13 6.79
N GLY A 199 -0.39 12.27 6.53
CA GLY A 199 -1.40 12.67 7.51
C GLY A 199 -2.04 11.54 8.32
N ASP A 200 -1.80 10.27 7.99
CA ASP A 200 -2.45 9.13 8.67
C ASP A 200 -1.80 8.73 9.99
N ILE A 201 -0.65 9.28 10.30
CA ILE A 201 -0.02 9.11 11.60
C ILE A 201 -0.44 10.29 12.49
N GLU A 202 -1.29 10.04 13.48
CA GLU A 202 -1.60 11.02 14.52
C GLU A 202 -0.29 11.58 15.12
N ASN A 203 -0.05 12.88 14.94
CA ASN A 203 1.17 13.58 15.29
C ASN A 203 2.40 13.30 14.39
N SER A 204 2.19 12.93 13.14
CA SER A 204 3.32 12.66 12.27
C SER A 204 4.12 13.91 11.94
N LEU A 205 5.40 13.81 12.22
CA LEU A 205 6.45 14.78 11.86
C LEU A 205 6.73 14.79 10.34
N ILE A 206 5.91 14.11 9.55
CA ILE A 206 6.26 13.62 8.22
C ILE A 206 6.16 14.71 7.15
N ASP A 207 5.08 15.51 7.15
CA ASP A 207 4.96 16.68 6.27
C ASP A 207 5.18 17.95 7.09
N GLN A 208 6.38 18.13 7.58
CA GLN A 208 6.74 19.42 8.13
C GLN A 208 7.50 20.21 7.06
N PRO A 209 6.89 21.22 6.44
CA PRO A 209 7.56 22.07 5.45
C PRO A 209 8.91 22.59 5.95
N ASN A 210 9.02 22.83 7.26
CA ASN A 210 10.24 23.28 7.91
C ASN A 210 11.39 22.26 7.93
N ARG A 211 11.11 20.95 7.61
CA ARG A 211 12.14 19.89 7.60
C ARG A 211 12.59 19.50 6.21
N LYS A 212 11.94 20.00 5.16
CA LYS A 212 12.26 19.72 3.77
C LYS A 212 12.29 18.21 3.45
N MET A 213 11.36 17.43 4.06
CA MET A 213 11.31 15.99 3.94
C MET A 213 9.90 15.51 3.64
N TRP A 214 9.75 14.59 2.65
CA TRP A 214 8.48 14.06 2.20
C TRP A 214 8.56 12.57 1.87
N TYR A 215 7.50 11.85 2.23
CA TYR A 215 7.28 10.48 1.77
C TYR A 215 6.48 10.46 0.48
N ALA A 216 6.97 9.73 -0.53
CA ALA A 216 6.23 9.55 -1.78
C ALA A 216 4.91 8.80 -1.55
N GLY A 217 4.92 7.82 -0.67
CA GLY A 217 3.83 6.87 -0.49
C GLY A 217 3.80 5.82 -1.60
N SER A 218 2.97 4.80 -1.44
CA SER A 218 2.79 3.79 -2.48
C SER A 218 1.88 4.30 -3.60
N HIS A 219 2.15 3.85 -4.82
CA HIS A 219 1.36 4.21 -6.00
C HIS A 219 -0.02 3.53 -6.02
N GLU A 220 -0.20 2.44 -5.24
CA GLU A 220 -1.46 1.72 -5.04
C GLU A 220 -1.64 1.37 -3.56
N ALA A 221 -2.88 1.24 -3.11
CA ALA A 221 -3.19 0.60 -1.85
C ALA A 221 -2.83 -0.90 -1.92
N GLN A 222 -2.19 -1.44 -0.90
CA GLN A 222 -1.59 -2.78 -0.95
C GLN A 222 -2.05 -3.73 0.16
N ASN A 223 -2.84 -3.25 1.11
CA ASN A 223 -3.42 -4.05 2.17
C ASN A 223 -4.64 -3.37 2.82
N ILE A 224 -5.39 -4.12 3.63
CA ILE A 224 -6.67 -3.68 4.21
C ILE A 224 -6.56 -2.52 5.21
N SER A 225 -5.39 -2.26 5.75
CA SER A 225 -5.17 -1.09 6.63
C SER A 225 -4.96 0.20 5.85
N GLN A 226 -4.88 0.11 4.53
CA GLN A 226 -4.63 1.24 3.64
C GLN A 226 -5.94 1.68 3.01
N ASN A 227 -6.60 2.65 3.63
CA ASN A 227 -7.88 3.22 3.19
C ASN A 227 -7.73 4.49 2.35
N TRP A 228 -6.57 4.70 1.75
CA TRP A 228 -6.27 5.85 0.89
C TRP A 228 -6.04 5.43 -0.56
N GLN A 229 -6.13 6.41 -1.45
CA GLN A 229 -5.78 6.24 -2.85
C GLN A 229 -4.26 6.32 -3.05
N GLY A 230 -3.69 5.37 -3.79
CA GLY A 230 -2.29 5.38 -4.20
C GLY A 230 -1.92 6.68 -4.91
N ARG A 231 -0.68 7.15 -4.71
CA ARG A 231 -0.22 8.47 -5.17
C ARG A 231 1.23 8.48 -5.60
N VAL A 232 1.61 9.55 -6.28
CA VAL A 232 2.99 10.01 -6.49
C VAL A 232 3.12 11.46 -6.06
N LEU A 233 4.34 11.99 -5.94
CA LEU A 233 4.56 13.41 -5.64
C LEU A 233 5.02 14.16 -6.88
N SER A 234 4.38 15.29 -7.14
CA SER A 234 4.83 16.36 -8.01
C SER A 234 5.60 17.37 -7.20
N ILE A 235 6.85 17.67 -7.58
CA ILE A 235 7.72 18.55 -6.84
C ILE A 235 8.30 19.58 -7.80
N ASP A 236 8.02 20.86 -7.54
CA ASP A 236 8.71 21.98 -8.20
C ASP A 236 9.79 22.49 -7.26
N ALA A 237 11.06 22.33 -7.64
CA ALA A 237 12.21 22.67 -6.83
C ALA A 237 13.09 23.71 -7.54
N GLU A 238 13.53 24.71 -6.78
CA GLU A 238 14.43 25.79 -7.24
C GLU A 238 15.43 26.13 -6.15
N ILE A 239 16.69 26.36 -6.53
CA ILE A 239 17.75 26.72 -5.56
C ILE A 239 17.35 27.95 -4.74
N GLY A 240 17.45 27.83 -3.41
CA GLY A 240 17.18 28.93 -2.48
C GLY A 240 15.71 29.24 -2.26
N ARG A 241 14.80 28.43 -2.79
CA ARG A 241 13.35 28.51 -2.55
C ARG A 241 12.83 27.26 -1.84
N GLU A 242 11.73 27.42 -1.12
CA GLU A 242 11.00 26.28 -0.58
C GLU A 242 10.36 25.48 -1.73
N PRO A 243 10.54 24.15 -1.79
CA PRO A 243 9.93 23.33 -2.81
C PRO A 243 8.41 23.33 -2.70
N ILE A 244 7.73 23.28 -3.84
CA ILE A 244 6.28 23.08 -3.90
C ILE A 244 6.02 21.60 -4.12
N VAL A 245 5.40 20.94 -3.16
CA VAL A 245 5.14 19.50 -3.20
C VAL A 245 3.64 19.23 -3.19
N ASN A 246 3.15 18.53 -4.20
CA ASN A 246 1.74 18.18 -4.35
C ASN A 246 1.58 16.67 -4.61
N PRO A 247 0.65 15.98 -3.95
CA PRO A 247 0.31 14.62 -4.28
C PRO A 247 -0.52 14.57 -5.56
N ILE A 248 -0.21 13.62 -6.44
CA ILE A 248 -1.02 13.26 -7.60
C ILE A 248 -1.61 11.88 -7.33
N PRO A 249 -2.94 11.73 -7.23
CA PRO A 249 -3.56 10.43 -7.07
C PRO A 249 -3.45 9.65 -8.38
N VAL A 250 -2.97 8.41 -8.29
CA VAL A 250 -2.78 7.51 -9.45
C VAL A 250 -3.38 6.13 -9.21
N GLY A 251 -3.56 5.71 -7.96
CA GLY A 251 -3.99 4.38 -7.60
C GLY A 251 -5.48 4.12 -7.82
N SER A 252 -5.81 2.90 -8.21
CA SER A 252 -7.18 2.39 -8.44
C SER A 252 -7.60 1.34 -7.42
N LEU A 253 -6.66 0.61 -6.81
CA LEU A 253 -6.98 -0.40 -5.80
C LEU A 253 -7.59 0.22 -4.55
N ARG A 254 -8.60 -0.46 -4.02
CA ARG A 254 -9.29 -0.07 -2.78
C ARG A 254 -9.36 -1.26 -1.83
N PHE A 255 -9.30 -0.95 -0.55
CA PHE A 255 -9.54 -1.90 0.53
C PHE A 255 -10.58 -1.31 1.48
N THR A 256 -11.72 -1.99 1.59
CA THR A 256 -12.83 -1.54 2.42
C THR A 256 -13.14 -2.57 3.48
N HIS A 257 -13.38 -2.12 4.70
CA HIS A 257 -13.78 -2.95 5.82
C HIS A 257 -15.12 -2.47 6.37
N ILE A 258 -16.10 -3.37 6.38
CA ILE A 258 -17.43 -3.14 6.93
C ILE A 258 -17.59 -4.00 8.17
N GLU A 259 -17.79 -3.35 9.29
CA GLU A 259 -18.27 -3.96 10.53
C GLU A 259 -19.77 -3.76 10.61
N PHE A 260 -20.53 -4.85 10.75
CA PHE A 260 -21.97 -4.80 10.94
C PHE A 260 -22.38 -5.68 12.10
N GLU A 261 -22.98 -5.07 13.11
CA GLU A 261 -23.48 -5.76 14.31
C GLU A 261 -25.00 -5.87 14.25
N PHE A 262 -25.50 -7.10 14.33
CA PHE A 262 -26.94 -7.36 14.45
C PHE A 262 -27.34 -7.18 15.90
N GLU A 263 -28.29 -6.27 16.16
CA GLU A 263 -28.87 -6.02 17.48
C GLU A 263 -30.29 -6.58 17.55
N GLU A 264 -30.72 -7.03 18.75
CA GLU A 264 -32.04 -7.65 18.98
C GLU A 264 -33.21 -6.76 18.54
N ASP A 265 -33.11 -5.45 18.76
CA ASP A 265 -34.17 -4.48 18.48
C ASP A 265 -34.07 -3.82 17.10
N MET A 266 -33.18 -4.31 16.22
CA MET A 266 -32.92 -3.68 14.92
C MET A 266 -34.08 -3.92 13.95
N GLU A 267 -34.70 -2.83 13.49
CA GLU A 267 -35.72 -2.88 12.43
C GLU A 267 -35.02 -3.05 11.06
N ASN A 268 -35.45 -4.04 10.26
CA ASN A 268 -34.96 -4.30 8.90
C ASN A 268 -33.43 -4.42 8.79
N PRO A 269 -32.78 -5.31 9.57
CA PRO A 269 -31.31 -5.36 9.63
C PRO A 269 -30.63 -5.63 8.27
N LEU A 270 -31.28 -6.38 7.37
CA LEU A 270 -30.72 -6.65 6.04
C LEU A 270 -30.81 -5.43 5.11
N GLU A 271 -31.82 -4.57 5.26
CA GLU A 271 -31.91 -3.32 4.52
C GLU A 271 -30.79 -2.36 4.95
N LEU A 272 -30.54 -2.25 6.26
CA LEU A 272 -29.44 -1.47 6.81
C LEU A 272 -28.05 -2.01 6.37
N LEU A 273 -27.89 -3.33 6.35
CA LEU A 273 -26.68 -3.96 5.81
C LEU A 273 -26.48 -3.61 4.33
N ASN A 274 -27.53 -3.68 3.51
CA ASN A 274 -27.48 -3.34 2.10
C ASN A 274 -27.20 -1.84 1.86
N GLU A 275 -27.74 -0.96 2.70
CA GLU A 275 -27.37 0.46 2.67
C GLU A 275 -25.88 0.66 2.90
N ARG A 276 -25.30 -0.02 3.91
CA ARG A 276 -23.86 0.04 4.19
C ARG A 276 -23.00 -0.52 3.05
N ILE A 277 -23.44 -1.63 2.44
CA ILE A 277 -22.78 -2.20 1.26
C ILE A 277 -22.88 -1.22 0.06
N GLY A 278 -24.02 -0.56 -0.10
CA GLY A 278 -24.24 0.44 -1.14
C GLY A 278 -23.41 1.71 -1.01
N GLU A 279 -22.81 1.98 0.16
CA GLU A 279 -21.87 3.08 0.39
C GLU A 279 -20.44 2.79 -0.09
N ILE A 280 -20.15 1.54 -0.49
CA ILE A 280 -18.82 1.18 -0.99
C ILE A 280 -18.56 1.89 -2.31
N ASP A 281 -17.49 2.68 -2.35
CA ASP A 281 -17.03 3.38 -3.55
C ASP A 281 -15.86 2.61 -4.21
N GLY A 282 -15.77 2.68 -5.52
CA GLY A 282 -14.70 2.10 -6.32
C GLY A 282 -15.13 1.09 -7.36
N ASP A 283 -14.17 0.62 -8.15
CA ASP A 283 -14.37 -0.44 -9.11
C ASP A 283 -14.52 -1.79 -8.40
N HIS A 284 -15.58 -2.53 -8.70
CA HIS A 284 -15.89 -3.81 -8.04
C HIS A 284 -14.78 -4.86 -8.21
N ASP A 285 -14.10 -4.85 -9.35
CA ASP A 285 -13.00 -5.78 -9.65
C ASP A 285 -11.65 -5.38 -8.98
N LEU A 286 -11.52 -4.12 -8.58
CA LEU A 286 -10.33 -3.53 -7.98
C LEU A 286 -10.53 -3.15 -6.50
N THR A 287 -11.69 -3.49 -5.92
CA THR A 287 -12.01 -3.22 -4.52
C THR A 287 -12.07 -4.53 -3.74
N PHE A 288 -11.20 -4.68 -2.74
CA PHE A 288 -11.29 -5.75 -1.75
C PHE A 288 -12.24 -5.33 -0.64
N VAL A 289 -13.29 -6.13 -0.42
CA VAL A 289 -14.27 -5.87 0.64
C VAL A 289 -14.16 -6.94 1.72
N ARG A 290 -13.87 -6.53 2.93
CA ARG A 290 -13.99 -7.37 4.12
C ARG A 290 -15.25 -7.01 4.87
N LEU A 291 -16.19 -7.96 4.93
CA LEU A 291 -17.45 -7.84 5.64
C LEU A 291 -17.39 -8.69 6.91
N ASN A 292 -17.40 -8.06 8.08
CA ASN A 292 -17.41 -8.74 9.37
C ASN A 292 -18.80 -8.57 10.03
N LEU A 293 -19.49 -9.70 10.22
CA LEU A 293 -20.84 -9.77 10.77
C LEU A 293 -20.77 -10.30 12.21
N THR A 294 -21.32 -9.54 13.15
CA THR A 294 -21.32 -9.84 14.59
C THR A 294 -22.71 -9.68 15.19
N GLY A 295 -22.84 -9.96 16.49
CA GLY A 295 -24.10 -9.78 17.23
C GLY A 295 -25.05 -10.97 17.17
N GLU A 296 -26.36 -10.73 17.29
CA GLU A 296 -27.38 -11.75 17.37
C GLU A 296 -28.51 -11.48 16.37
N ALA A 297 -28.90 -12.49 15.60
CA ALA A 297 -29.96 -12.38 14.61
C ALA A 297 -30.97 -13.54 14.73
N THR A 298 -32.24 -13.30 14.36
CA THR A 298 -33.26 -14.32 14.36
C THR A 298 -32.98 -15.40 13.29
N PRO A 299 -33.50 -16.61 13.45
CA PRO A 299 -33.37 -17.67 12.42
C PRO A 299 -33.82 -17.19 11.03
N GLU A 300 -34.94 -16.46 10.95
CA GLU A 300 -35.48 -15.92 9.71
C GLU A 300 -34.52 -14.88 9.07
N THR A 301 -33.92 -14.02 9.89
CA THR A 301 -32.91 -13.06 9.42
C THR A 301 -31.67 -13.77 8.90
N LEU A 302 -31.21 -14.82 9.58
CA LEU A 302 -30.03 -15.60 9.15
C LEU A 302 -30.29 -16.35 7.83
N GLU A 303 -31.49 -16.90 7.62
CA GLU A 303 -31.87 -17.55 6.36
C GLU A 303 -31.88 -16.54 5.21
N ALA A 304 -32.51 -15.38 5.41
CA ALA A 304 -32.53 -14.32 4.41
C ALA A 304 -31.15 -13.68 4.18
N LEU A 305 -30.28 -13.68 5.19
CA LEU A 305 -28.89 -13.21 5.08
C LEU A 305 -28.07 -14.04 4.10
N ASP A 306 -28.29 -15.35 4.03
CA ASP A 306 -27.57 -16.22 3.10
C ASP A 306 -27.87 -15.87 1.63
N GLU A 307 -29.11 -15.54 1.30
CA GLU A 307 -29.51 -15.06 -0.03
C GLU A 307 -28.90 -13.68 -0.31
N ASN A 308 -28.97 -12.78 0.65
CA ASN A 308 -28.40 -11.43 0.55
C ASN A 308 -26.87 -11.45 0.34
N LEU A 309 -26.17 -12.34 1.04
CA LEU A 309 -24.73 -12.49 0.87
C LEU A 309 -24.34 -13.12 -0.46
N ALA A 310 -25.19 -13.92 -1.06
CA ALA A 310 -24.94 -14.43 -2.41
C ALA A 310 -24.92 -13.30 -3.45
N GLU A 311 -25.85 -12.34 -3.36
CA GLU A 311 -25.86 -11.13 -4.21
C GLU A 311 -24.63 -10.25 -3.94
N PHE A 312 -24.25 -10.10 -2.67
CA PHE A 312 -23.02 -9.36 -2.30
C PHE A 312 -21.77 -9.99 -2.91
N ILE A 313 -21.59 -11.31 -2.80
CA ILE A 313 -20.42 -12.02 -3.33
C ILE A 313 -20.37 -11.93 -4.87
N GLU A 314 -21.52 -11.95 -5.54
CA GLU A 314 -21.58 -11.77 -7.00
C GLU A 314 -21.21 -10.34 -7.41
N SER A 315 -21.66 -9.34 -6.65
CA SER A 315 -21.40 -7.92 -6.92
C SER A 315 -19.97 -7.52 -6.59
N TRP A 316 -19.40 -8.09 -5.55
CA TRP A 316 -18.02 -7.79 -5.08
C TRP A 316 -17.18 -9.08 -5.15
N PRO A 317 -16.60 -9.41 -6.32
CA PRO A 317 -15.91 -10.69 -6.52
C PRO A 317 -14.63 -10.84 -5.68
N VAL A 318 -14.07 -9.73 -5.20
CA VAL A 318 -12.88 -9.73 -4.33
C VAL A 318 -13.31 -9.43 -2.90
N ASN A 319 -13.72 -10.46 -2.16
CA ASN A 319 -14.29 -10.28 -0.82
C ASN A 319 -13.86 -11.36 0.18
N ILE A 320 -14.02 -11.02 1.48
CA ILE A 320 -14.05 -11.97 2.60
C ILE A 320 -15.27 -11.66 3.46
N VAL A 321 -16.09 -12.66 3.75
CA VAL A 321 -17.22 -12.57 4.68
C VAL A 321 -16.90 -13.36 5.94
N GLU A 322 -16.84 -12.68 7.08
CA GLU A 322 -16.60 -13.27 8.41
C GLU A 322 -17.87 -13.25 9.22
N ARG A 323 -18.30 -14.42 9.73
CA ARG A 323 -19.50 -14.61 10.56
C ARG A 323 -19.20 -15.30 11.89
N GLY A 324 -17.95 -15.40 12.29
CA GLY A 324 -17.52 -16.19 13.45
C GLY A 324 -18.08 -15.71 14.80
N GLN A 325 -18.60 -14.49 14.87
CA GLN A 325 -19.20 -13.89 16.07
C GLN A 325 -20.68 -13.58 15.93
N LEU A 326 -21.31 -14.05 14.84
CA LEU A 326 -22.75 -13.91 14.63
C LEU A 326 -23.47 -15.10 15.28
N ALA A 327 -24.34 -14.82 16.24
CA ALA A 327 -25.09 -15.82 16.99
C ALA A 327 -26.57 -15.83 16.59
N VAL A 328 -27.23 -16.96 16.83
CA VAL A 328 -28.68 -17.08 16.66
C VAL A 328 -29.38 -16.54 17.90
N LEU A 329 -30.27 -15.57 17.72
CA LEU A 329 -31.16 -15.10 18.76
C LEU A 329 -32.18 -16.20 19.09
N ILE A 330 -32.14 -16.70 20.30
CA ILE A 330 -33.04 -17.76 20.76
C ILE A 330 -34.20 -17.12 21.51
N ASP A 331 -35.43 -17.21 20.93
CA ASP A 331 -36.65 -16.77 21.60
C ASP A 331 -36.89 -17.59 22.88
N PRO A 332 -36.87 -16.97 24.08
CA PRO A 332 -37.06 -17.69 25.34
C PRO A 332 -38.45 -18.36 25.44
N GLU A 333 -39.47 -17.82 24.78
CA GLU A 333 -40.85 -18.36 24.82
C GLU A 333 -41.04 -19.58 23.91
N ASN A 334 -40.13 -19.79 22.94
CA ASN A 334 -40.16 -20.84 21.93
C ASN A 334 -38.98 -21.81 21.98
N THR A 335 -38.28 -21.83 23.10
CA THR A 335 -36.97 -22.47 23.28
C THR A 335 -36.95 -23.96 22.95
N ASP A 336 -38.04 -24.71 23.23
CA ASP A 336 -38.10 -26.16 22.97
C ASP A 336 -38.25 -26.50 21.48
N LEU A 337 -38.91 -25.66 20.70
CA LEU A 337 -39.06 -25.80 19.25
C LEU A 337 -37.75 -25.43 18.53
N ASN A 338 -37.14 -24.31 18.87
CA ASN A 338 -35.90 -23.83 18.30
C ASN A 338 -34.73 -24.79 18.62
N LEU A 339 -34.67 -25.33 19.84
CA LEU A 339 -33.67 -26.32 20.23
C LEU A 339 -33.72 -27.57 19.34
N ARG A 340 -34.92 -28.11 19.10
CA ARG A 340 -35.13 -29.30 18.26
C ARG A 340 -34.80 -29.03 16.80
N GLN A 341 -35.07 -27.83 16.32
CA GLN A 341 -34.74 -27.42 14.96
C GLN A 341 -33.23 -27.33 14.77
N ILE A 342 -32.52 -26.67 15.67
CA ILE A 342 -31.06 -26.57 15.64
C ILE A 342 -30.40 -27.96 15.80
N GLU A 343 -30.93 -28.84 16.70
CA GLU A 343 -30.46 -30.22 16.80
C GLU A 343 -30.62 -30.99 15.50
N SER A 344 -31.76 -30.83 14.84
CA SER A 344 -32.05 -31.46 13.53
C SER A 344 -31.17 -30.95 12.42
N GLU A 345 -30.86 -29.64 12.40
CA GLU A 345 -29.94 -29.05 11.43
C GLU A 345 -28.50 -29.52 11.66
N LEU A 346 -28.05 -29.56 12.91
CA LEU A 346 -26.71 -30.09 13.25
C LEU A 346 -26.57 -31.57 12.84
N GLU A 347 -27.65 -32.38 12.98
CA GLU A 347 -27.67 -33.77 12.55
C GLU A 347 -27.62 -33.92 11.01
N ASN A 348 -28.17 -32.94 10.28
CA ASN A 348 -28.15 -32.90 8.81
C ASN A 348 -26.83 -32.37 8.23
N MET A 349 -26.05 -31.61 9.01
CA MET A 349 -24.72 -31.16 8.64
C MET A 349 -23.74 -32.32 8.72
N ASN A 350 -23.40 -32.99 7.74
CA ASN A 350 -22.50 -34.15 7.62
C ASN A 350 -21.17 -33.98 8.42
N LEU A 351 -21.31 -33.69 9.71
CA LEU A 351 -20.19 -33.41 10.67
C LEU A 351 -19.62 -34.75 11.16
N ASP A 352 -18.34 -34.71 11.57
CA ASP A 352 -17.76 -35.82 12.32
C ASP A 352 -18.60 -36.12 13.56
N PRO A 353 -18.92 -37.39 13.85
CA PRO A 353 -19.79 -37.77 14.97
C PRO A 353 -19.36 -37.22 16.33
N SER A 354 -18.08 -37.01 16.55
CA SER A 354 -17.53 -36.42 17.78
C SER A 354 -17.80 -34.91 17.88
N ILE A 355 -17.71 -34.21 16.74
CA ILE A 355 -18.02 -32.77 16.64
C ILE A 355 -19.53 -32.58 16.83
N LEU A 356 -20.37 -33.37 16.15
CA LEU A 356 -21.83 -33.33 16.28
C LEU A 356 -22.25 -33.52 17.74
N ALA A 357 -21.81 -34.61 18.39
CA ALA A 357 -22.13 -34.88 19.77
C ALA A 357 -21.72 -33.74 20.71
N ARG A 358 -20.55 -33.15 20.49
CA ARG A 358 -20.03 -32.03 21.31
C ARG A 358 -20.85 -30.76 21.10
N SER A 359 -21.27 -30.48 19.87
CA SER A 359 -22.13 -29.35 19.51
C SER A 359 -23.50 -29.45 20.17
N ILE A 360 -24.15 -30.61 20.11
CA ILE A 360 -25.44 -30.89 20.77
C ILE A 360 -25.32 -30.72 22.30
N VAL A 361 -24.26 -31.26 22.92
CA VAL A 361 -24.01 -31.11 24.35
C VAL A 361 -23.83 -29.65 24.77
N LEU A 362 -23.09 -28.89 23.99
CA LEU A 362 -22.90 -27.46 24.23
C LEU A 362 -24.21 -26.67 24.10
N LEU A 363 -24.99 -26.96 23.05
CA LEU A 363 -26.28 -26.34 22.81
C LEU A 363 -27.25 -26.60 24.00
N ARG A 364 -27.38 -27.85 24.43
CA ARG A 364 -28.23 -28.24 25.59
C ARG A 364 -27.71 -27.66 26.91
N ARG A 365 -26.42 -27.49 27.07
CA ARG A 365 -25.82 -26.88 28.26
C ARG A 365 -26.05 -25.36 28.30
N TYR A 366 -26.01 -24.70 27.15
CA TYR A 366 -26.32 -23.28 27.01
C TYR A 366 -27.79 -23.02 27.30
N HIS A 367 -28.71 -23.80 26.70
CA HIS A 367 -30.13 -23.75 26.94
C HIS A 367 -30.48 -23.88 28.44
N ARG A 368 -29.87 -24.82 29.18
CA ARG A 368 -30.09 -24.97 30.63
C ARG A 368 -29.57 -23.82 31.48
N ARG A 369 -28.79 -22.91 30.95
CA ARG A 369 -28.32 -21.71 31.65
C ARG A 369 -29.23 -20.51 31.42
N LEU A 370 -30.02 -20.53 30.37
CA LEU A 370 -30.98 -19.47 30.02
C LEU A 370 -32.38 -19.76 30.59
N ALA A 371 -32.74 -21.03 30.85
CA ALA A 371 -33.94 -21.46 31.57
C ALA A 371 -33.72 -21.48 33.10
#